data_60deba36fa7490dcb8a7b8f46d82c42b
#
_entry.id   60deba36fa7490dcb8a7b8f46d82c42b
#
_cell.length_a   1.000
_cell.length_b   1.000
_cell.length_c   1.000
_cell.angle_alpha   90.00
_cell.angle_beta   90.00
_cell.angle_gamma   90.00
#
_symmetry.space_group_name_H-M   'P 1'
#
loop_
_entity.id
_entity.type
_entity.pdbx_description
1 polymer ?
#
loop_
_entity_poly.entity_id
_entity_poly.type
_entity_poly.pdbx_seq_one_letter_code
_entity_poly.pdbx_strand_id
1 'polypeptide(L)'
;MRQLIPTSAEVDDAALIEAYRLPPGRWLRCNFIASLDAAVTVNGVSAGLGSPGDRRIFHILRALADVVLVGHGTASAEGYRGIEADSAVGRLRTRLGRPATAPIAVVSRRASLTTDSGLVTDAVSPTVLITCAAADPVRRAALADAGVTVLVCGEDDVDLRLALDRLAELGHEQVLCEGGPALLHAALAAGVVDELDLSIAPALVGDGARLLPGALPDVARLELRQLLEEDGVLFTRYVLAPGTR
;
A
#
# COMPACT_ATOMS: atom_id res chain seq x y z
N MET A 1 13.90 17.78 4.58
CA MET A 1 12.39 17.78 4.62
C MET A 1 11.95 18.60 5.81
N ARG A 2 10.98 19.44 5.63
CA ARG A 2 10.48 20.33 6.68
C ARG A 2 9.09 19.86 7.14
N GLN A 3 8.94 19.62 8.43
CA GLN A 3 7.64 19.40 9.06
C GLN A 3 6.95 20.74 9.28
N LEU A 4 5.65 20.79 8.97
CA LEU A 4 4.80 21.97 9.18
C LEU A 4 3.78 21.73 10.30
N ILE A 5 3.31 20.47 10.43
CA ILE A 5 2.36 20.02 11.44
C ILE A 5 2.90 18.71 12.04
N PRO A 6 2.80 18.46 13.35
CA PRO A 6 2.21 19.32 14.40
C PRO A 6 3.05 20.51 14.79
N THR A 7 4.36 20.47 14.63
CA THR A 7 5.28 21.54 15.02
C THR A 7 6.30 21.76 13.91
N SER A 8 6.57 23.01 13.56
CA SER A 8 7.52 23.32 12.50
C SER A 8 8.94 22.96 12.91
N ALA A 9 9.59 22.09 12.14
CA ALA A 9 10.98 21.65 12.37
C ALA A 9 11.57 21.03 11.09
N GLU A 10 12.90 21.06 10.96
CA GLU A 10 13.59 20.19 10.03
C GLU A 10 13.61 18.76 10.58
N VAL A 11 13.33 17.79 9.70
CA VAL A 11 13.26 16.37 10.09
C VAL A 11 14.26 15.54 9.28
N ASP A 12 15.02 14.72 9.99
CA ASP A 12 15.92 13.73 9.42
C ASP A 12 15.23 12.35 9.28
N ASP A 13 15.98 11.35 8.82
CA ASP A 13 15.44 9.98 8.65
C ASP A 13 14.99 9.36 9.97
N ALA A 14 15.68 9.61 11.07
CA ALA A 14 15.34 9.03 12.36
C ALA A 14 14.01 9.60 12.87
N ALA A 15 13.83 10.91 12.75
CA ALA A 15 12.57 11.59 13.09
C ALA A 15 11.42 11.14 12.20
N LEU A 16 11.65 10.95 10.88
CA LEU A 16 10.64 10.43 9.97
C LEU A 16 10.24 8.99 10.32
N ILE A 17 11.21 8.10 10.56
CA ILE A 17 10.94 6.72 10.94
C ILE A 17 10.07 6.68 12.21
N GLU A 18 10.42 7.48 13.22
CA GLU A 18 9.66 7.54 14.46
C GLU A 18 8.25 8.09 14.25
N ALA A 19 8.11 9.15 13.43
CA ALA A 19 6.81 9.76 13.12
C ALA A 19 5.87 8.79 12.38
N TYR A 20 6.42 7.90 11.52
CA TYR A 20 5.63 6.91 10.78
C TYR A 20 5.47 5.57 11.48
N ARG A 21 6.00 5.39 12.71
CA ARG A 21 5.73 4.17 13.49
C ARG A 21 4.24 4.01 13.74
N LEU A 22 3.78 2.77 13.62
CA LEU A 22 2.39 2.42 13.88
C LEU A 22 2.21 1.96 15.35
N PRO A 23 1.02 2.14 15.91
CA PRO A 23 0.69 1.52 17.19
C PRO A 23 0.73 -0.01 17.07
N PRO A 24 0.92 -0.73 18.18
CA PRO A 24 0.81 -2.19 18.19
C PRO A 24 -0.57 -2.65 17.71
N GLY A 25 -0.60 -3.81 17.07
CA GLY A 25 -1.81 -4.44 16.56
C GLY A 25 -2.09 -4.15 15.10
N ARG A 26 -3.30 -4.52 14.67
CA ARG A 26 -3.72 -4.45 13.28
C ARG A 26 -3.93 -3.00 12.82
N TRP A 27 -3.28 -2.67 11.69
CA TRP A 27 -3.34 -1.34 11.09
C TRP A 27 -3.22 -1.43 9.57
N LEU A 28 -4.18 -0.85 8.87
CA LEU A 28 -4.12 -0.68 7.42
C LEU A 28 -3.79 0.76 7.07
N ARG A 29 -2.57 0.98 6.61
CA ARG A 29 -2.08 2.24 6.06
C ARG A 29 -2.15 2.19 4.55
N CYS A 30 -2.74 3.21 3.93
CA CYS A 30 -2.73 3.40 2.49
C CYS A 30 -1.77 4.51 2.10
N ASN A 31 -0.85 4.26 1.14
CA ASN A 31 0.09 5.25 0.65
C ASN A 31 -0.12 5.53 -0.83
N PHE A 32 -0.28 6.81 -1.16
CA PHE A 32 -0.51 7.29 -2.52
C PHE A 32 0.25 8.57 -2.82
N ILE A 33 0.51 8.80 -4.11
CA ILE A 33 0.89 10.10 -4.64
C ILE A 33 -0.18 10.57 -5.63
N ALA A 34 -0.51 11.85 -5.60
CA ALA A 34 -1.44 12.47 -6.54
C ALA A 34 -0.95 13.85 -6.99
N SER A 35 -1.37 14.26 -8.17
CA SER A 35 -1.28 15.65 -8.63
C SER A 35 -2.31 16.53 -7.91
N LEU A 36 -2.20 17.85 -8.05
CA LEU A 36 -3.17 18.82 -7.50
C LEU A 36 -4.59 18.62 -8.02
N ASP A 37 -4.76 18.06 -9.21
CA ASP A 37 -6.04 17.71 -9.79
C ASP A 37 -6.43 16.23 -9.55
N ALA A 38 -5.80 15.58 -8.54
CA ALA A 38 -6.06 14.23 -8.05
C ALA A 38 -5.82 13.10 -9.06
N ALA A 39 -5.01 13.29 -10.09
CA ALA A 39 -4.51 12.19 -10.91
C ALA A 39 -3.40 11.43 -10.14
N VAL A 40 -3.45 10.11 -10.13
CA VAL A 40 -2.44 9.25 -9.47
C VAL A 40 -1.52 8.54 -10.46
N THR A 41 -1.69 8.80 -11.75
CA THR A 41 -0.83 8.27 -12.80
C THR A 41 -0.55 9.32 -13.88
N VAL A 42 0.65 9.23 -14.46
CA VAL A 42 1.05 9.91 -15.69
C VAL A 42 1.48 8.82 -16.67
N ASN A 43 0.87 8.76 -17.85
CA ASN A 43 1.11 7.67 -18.82
C ASN A 43 0.91 6.26 -18.25
N GLY A 44 -0.06 6.11 -17.33
CA GLY A 44 -0.44 4.82 -16.75
C GLY A 44 0.36 4.35 -15.54
N VAL A 45 1.40 5.09 -15.12
CA VAL A 45 2.24 4.77 -13.95
C VAL A 45 2.36 5.96 -12.99
N SER A 46 2.63 5.69 -11.71
CA SER A 46 2.77 6.72 -10.66
C SER A 46 4.12 7.45 -10.71
N ALA A 47 5.14 6.83 -11.32
CA ALA A 47 6.52 7.34 -11.33
C ALA A 47 6.67 8.78 -11.86
N GLY A 48 5.77 9.23 -12.75
CA GLY A 48 5.78 10.60 -13.28
C GLY A 48 5.44 11.69 -12.25
N LEU A 49 4.92 11.34 -11.10
CA LEU A 49 4.58 12.25 -10.00
C LEU A 49 5.61 12.22 -8.87
N GLY A 50 6.43 11.15 -8.79
CA GLY A 50 7.35 10.90 -7.69
C GLY A 50 8.46 11.92 -7.57
N SER A 51 8.91 12.17 -6.33
CA SER A 51 10.06 12.99 -5.97
C SER A 51 11.08 12.20 -5.14
N PRO A 52 12.30 12.74 -4.89
CA PRO A 52 13.22 12.13 -3.94
C PRO A 52 12.63 11.99 -2.53
N GLY A 53 11.90 13.01 -2.04
CA GLY A 53 11.19 12.98 -0.76
C GLY A 53 10.11 11.91 -0.71
N ASP A 54 9.30 11.78 -1.77
CA ASP A 54 8.29 10.74 -1.89
C ASP A 54 8.91 9.33 -1.83
N ARG A 55 9.99 9.10 -2.58
CA ARG A 55 10.71 7.82 -2.55
C ARG A 55 11.29 7.51 -1.18
N ARG A 56 11.78 8.53 -0.46
CA ARG A 56 12.30 8.41 0.90
C ARG A 56 11.22 7.94 1.86
N ILE A 57 10.03 8.57 1.85
CA ILE A 57 8.88 8.17 2.66
C ILE A 57 8.43 6.76 2.29
N PHE A 58 8.25 6.48 1.00
CA PHE A 58 7.88 5.16 0.50
C PHE A 58 8.79 4.03 1.02
N HIS A 59 10.11 4.25 1.04
CA HIS A 59 11.06 3.28 1.59
C HIS A 59 10.87 3.10 3.11
N ILE A 60 10.59 4.18 3.85
CA ILE A 60 10.34 4.13 5.29
C ILE A 60 9.05 3.34 5.57
N LEU A 61 7.97 3.61 4.83
CA LEU A 61 6.69 2.92 5.00
C LEU A 61 6.84 1.41 4.72
N ARG A 62 7.50 1.02 3.64
CA ARG A 62 7.82 -0.39 3.34
C ARG A 62 8.69 -1.04 4.42
N ALA A 63 9.61 -0.28 4.99
CA ALA A 63 10.47 -0.80 6.06
C ALA A 63 9.69 -1.04 7.37
N LEU A 64 8.65 -0.28 7.63
CA LEU A 64 7.81 -0.40 8.82
C LEU A 64 6.67 -1.44 8.68
N ALA A 65 6.30 -1.81 7.47
CA ALA A 65 5.19 -2.75 7.22
C ALA A 65 5.58 -4.22 7.45
N ASP A 66 4.61 -5.07 7.83
CA ASP A 66 4.76 -6.53 7.84
C ASP A 66 4.56 -7.10 6.44
N VAL A 67 3.64 -6.53 5.68
CA VAL A 67 3.27 -6.94 4.33
C VAL A 67 2.89 -5.72 3.48
N VAL A 68 3.22 -5.76 2.20
CA VAL A 68 2.75 -4.78 1.21
C VAL A 68 1.54 -5.34 0.49
N LEU A 69 0.42 -4.64 0.54
CA LEU A 69 -0.84 -5.00 -0.10
C LEU A 69 -1.01 -4.18 -1.38
N VAL A 70 -1.29 -4.83 -2.50
CA VAL A 70 -1.45 -4.16 -3.79
C VAL A 70 -2.49 -4.86 -4.66
N GLY A 71 -3.25 -4.10 -5.45
CA GLY A 71 -4.13 -4.67 -6.46
C GLY A 71 -3.34 -5.23 -7.64
N HIS A 72 -3.78 -6.37 -8.19
CA HIS A 72 -3.11 -7.04 -9.32
C HIS A 72 -2.84 -6.10 -10.50
N GLY A 73 -3.80 -5.24 -10.88
CA GLY A 73 -3.62 -4.30 -12.00
C GLY A 73 -2.44 -3.35 -11.78
N THR A 74 -2.32 -2.80 -10.56
CA THR A 74 -1.20 -1.92 -10.18
C THR A 74 0.11 -2.69 -10.11
N ALA A 75 0.09 -3.88 -9.49
CA ALA A 75 1.28 -4.73 -9.41
C ALA A 75 1.86 -5.05 -10.79
N SER A 76 1.00 -5.32 -11.77
CA SER A 76 1.40 -5.59 -13.16
C SER A 76 1.89 -4.34 -13.89
N ALA A 77 1.16 -3.20 -13.77
CA ALA A 77 1.49 -1.97 -14.48
C ALA A 77 2.79 -1.33 -13.98
N GLU A 78 3.05 -1.39 -12.67
CA GLU A 78 4.23 -0.82 -12.02
C GLU A 78 5.41 -1.82 -11.95
N GLY A 79 5.23 -3.07 -12.39
CA GLY A 79 6.28 -4.08 -12.40
C GLY A 79 6.76 -4.45 -10.98
N TYR A 80 5.84 -4.70 -10.06
CA TYR A 80 6.16 -5.04 -8.67
C TYR A 80 7.08 -6.27 -8.56
N ARG A 81 8.03 -6.19 -7.65
CA ARG A 81 8.95 -7.27 -7.26
C ARG A 81 9.04 -7.38 -5.75
N GLY A 82 9.54 -8.50 -5.27
CA GLY A 82 9.82 -8.71 -3.85
C GLY A 82 10.80 -7.68 -3.28
N ILE A 83 10.73 -7.47 -1.96
CA ILE A 83 11.69 -6.61 -1.25
C ILE A 83 12.96 -7.41 -1.01
N GLU A 84 14.02 -7.10 -1.73
CA GLU A 84 15.32 -7.76 -1.60
C GLU A 84 16.04 -7.32 -0.31
N ALA A 85 16.75 -8.27 0.31
CA ALA A 85 17.42 -8.04 1.60
C ALA A 85 18.53 -6.98 1.53
N ASP A 86 19.23 -6.89 0.39
CA ASP A 86 20.29 -5.94 0.12
C ASP A 86 19.82 -4.61 -0.49
N SER A 87 18.51 -4.46 -0.72
CA SER A 87 17.91 -3.18 -1.13
C SER A 87 17.98 -2.13 -0.02
N ALA A 88 17.74 -0.87 -0.35
CA ALA A 88 17.65 0.20 0.64
C ALA A 88 16.58 -0.09 1.71
N VAL A 89 15.44 -0.64 1.29
CA VAL A 89 14.34 -1.06 2.19
C VAL A 89 14.77 -2.22 3.07
N GLY A 90 15.37 -3.29 2.50
CA GLY A 90 15.81 -4.47 3.25
C GLY A 90 16.85 -4.13 4.31
N ARG A 91 17.85 -3.30 3.98
CA ARG A 91 18.82 -2.80 4.96
C ARG A 91 18.19 -1.95 6.05
N LEU A 92 17.17 -1.12 5.71
CA LEU A 92 16.45 -0.34 6.72
C LEU A 92 15.64 -1.25 7.65
N ARG A 93 14.94 -2.25 7.11
CA ARG A 93 14.22 -3.27 7.89
C ARG A 93 15.13 -3.94 8.91
N THR A 94 16.31 -4.40 8.47
CA THR A 94 17.31 -5.04 9.36
C THR A 94 17.75 -4.09 10.49
N ARG A 95 18.03 -2.81 10.18
CA ARG A 95 18.35 -1.81 11.21
C ARG A 95 17.23 -1.57 12.22
N LEU A 96 15.98 -1.75 11.80
CA LEU A 96 14.79 -1.65 12.66
C LEU A 96 14.47 -2.94 13.41
N GLY A 97 15.32 -3.98 13.32
CA GLY A 97 15.12 -5.27 13.99
C GLY A 97 14.02 -6.12 13.33
N ARG A 98 13.68 -5.86 12.07
CA ARG A 98 12.67 -6.60 11.29
C ARG A 98 13.34 -7.58 10.32
N PRO A 99 12.63 -8.62 9.84
CA PRO A 99 13.11 -9.45 8.73
C PRO A 99 13.49 -8.56 7.54
N ALA A 100 14.61 -8.81 6.90
CA ALA A 100 15.12 -8.00 5.78
C ALA A 100 14.17 -7.95 4.58
N THR A 101 13.34 -8.99 4.43
CA THR A 101 12.32 -9.11 3.38
C THR A 101 10.92 -8.98 3.97
N ALA A 102 9.92 -8.67 3.13
CA ALA A 102 8.52 -8.72 3.49
C ALA A 102 7.72 -9.26 2.28
N PRO A 103 6.65 -10.03 2.51
CA PRO A 103 5.81 -10.52 1.44
C PRO A 103 5.06 -9.39 0.73
N ILE A 104 4.75 -9.63 -0.54
CA ILE A 104 3.79 -8.81 -1.31
C ILE A 104 2.47 -9.59 -1.34
N ALA A 105 1.40 -8.97 -0.87
CA ALA A 105 0.04 -9.50 -0.94
C ALA A 105 -0.68 -8.86 -2.13
N VAL A 106 -1.09 -9.67 -3.09
CA VAL A 106 -1.76 -9.24 -4.32
C VAL A 106 -3.25 -9.52 -4.22
N VAL A 107 -4.07 -8.47 -4.29
CA VAL A 107 -5.53 -8.61 -4.34
C VAL A 107 -5.97 -8.80 -5.79
N SER A 108 -6.62 -9.92 -6.06
CA SER A 108 -7.14 -10.27 -7.39
C SER A 108 -8.40 -11.11 -7.30
N ARG A 109 -9.57 -10.52 -7.54
CA ARG A 109 -10.85 -11.23 -7.54
C ARG A 109 -10.87 -12.46 -8.47
N ARG A 110 -10.15 -12.40 -9.60
CA ARG A 110 -10.11 -13.46 -10.62
C ARG A 110 -8.87 -14.36 -10.53
N ALA A 111 -8.05 -14.23 -9.49
CA ALA A 111 -6.75 -14.89 -9.39
C ALA A 111 -5.89 -14.69 -10.67
N SER A 112 -5.79 -13.42 -11.12
CA SER A 112 -5.15 -13.06 -12.41
C SER A 112 -3.62 -13.04 -12.34
N LEU A 113 -3.01 -13.18 -11.16
CA LEU A 113 -1.57 -13.39 -11.03
C LEU A 113 -1.20 -14.66 -11.80
N THR A 114 -0.09 -14.65 -12.53
CA THR A 114 0.38 -15.79 -13.30
C THR A 114 1.63 -16.40 -12.67
N THR A 115 1.85 -17.69 -12.88
CA THR A 115 2.98 -18.44 -12.31
C THR A 115 4.33 -18.00 -12.86
N ASP A 116 4.36 -17.32 -14.01
CA ASP A 116 5.55 -16.73 -14.63
C ASP A 116 5.77 -15.25 -14.24
N SER A 117 4.90 -14.69 -13.41
CA SER A 117 5.09 -13.35 -12.86
C SER A 117 6.34 -13.27 -12.00
N GLY A 118 7.11 -12.17 -12.09
CA GLY A 118 8.26 -11.93 -11.22
C GLY A 118 7.91 -11.91 -9.72
N LEU A 119 6.65 -11.67 -9.37
CA LEU A 119 6.17 -11.84 -7.99
C LEU A 119 6.09 -13.32 -7.55
N VAL A 120 6.16 -14.26 -8.49
CA VAL A 120 6.16 -15.71 -8.21
C VAL A 120 7.57 -16.27 -8.45
N THR A 121 8.17 -16.02 -9.61
CA THR A 121 9.46 -16.59 -10.01
C THR A 121 10.65 -15.99 -9.25
N ASP A 122 10.59 -14.70 -8.91
CA ASP A 122 11.67 -13.95 -8.25
C ASP A 122 11.29 -13.59 -6.80
N ALA A 123 10.32 -14.30 -6.21
CA ALA A 123 9.83 -14.02 -4.86
C ALA A 123 10.89 -14.35 -3.80
N VAL A 124 11.39 -13.33 -3.11
CA VAL A 124 12.34 -13.48 -1.98
C VAL A 124 11.64 -13.78 -0.65
N SER A 125 10.34 -13.55 -0.59
CA SER A 125 9.39 -14.02 0.45
C SER A 125 8.17 -14.54 -0.29
N PRO A 126 7.48 -15.60 0.21
CA PRO A 126 6.29 -16.12 -0.46
C PRO A 126 5.27 -15.02 -0.74
N THR A 127 4.89 -14.86 -2.00
CA THR A 127 3.81 -13.94 -2.37
C THR A 127 2.49 -14.46 -1.82
N VAL A 128 1.64 -13.56 -1.36
CA VAL A 128 0.28 -13.86 -0.91
C VAL A 128 -0.69 -13.44 -2.00
N LEU A 129 -1.53 -14.35 -2.48
CA LEU A 129 -2.68 -14.03 -3.33
C LEU A 129 -3.92 -13.94 -2.45
N ILE A 130 -4.60 -12.80 -2.47
CA ILE A 130 -5.91 -12.61 -1.83
C ILE A 130 -6.97 -12.60 -2.93
N THR A 131 -7.90 -13.56 -2.87
CA THR A 131 -8.93 -13.77 -3.89
C THR A 131 -10.26 -14.19 -3.25
N CYS A 132 -11.29 -14.49 -4.04
CA CYS A 132 -12.59 -14.98 -3.58
C CYS A 132 -12.87 -16.40 -4.08
N ALA A 133 -13.93 -17.02 -3.57
CA ALA A 133 -14.33 -18.38 -3.94
C ALA A 133 -14.71 -18.51 -5.42
N ALA A 134 -15.33 -17.45 -5.99
CA ALA A 134 -15.70 -17.39 -7.41
C ALA A 134 -14.49 -17.34 -8.38
N ALA A 135 -13.25 -17.13 -7.89
CA ALA A 135 -12.07 -17.18 -8.73
C ALA A 135 -11.81 -18.61 -9.24
N ASP A 136 -11.26 -18.72 -10.44
CA ASP A 136 -10.95 -20.00 -11.08
C ASP A 136 -10.13 -20.91 -10.15
N PRO A 137 -10.66 -22.08 -9.76
CA PRO A 137 -9.96 -23.00 -8.86
C PRO A 137 -8.68 -23.58 -9.46
N VAL A 138 -8.60 -23.74 -10.78
CA VAL A 138 -7.40 -24.23 -11.47
C VAL A 138 -6.27 -23.23 -11.34
N ARG A 139 -6.56 -21.92 -11.51
CA ARG A 139 -5.56 -20.86 -11.33
C ARG A 139 -5.09 -20.78 -9.88
N ARG A 140 -6.02 -20.88 -8.92
CA ARG A 140 -5.67 -20.89 -7.49
C ARG A 140 -4.75 -22.04 -7.13
N ALA A 141 -5.06 -23.25 -7.62
CA ALA A 141 -4.24 -24.43 -7.41
C ALA A 141 -2.85 -24.28 -8.03
N ALA A 142 -2.76 -23.85 -9.29
CA ALA A 142 -1.49 -23.65 -9.98
C ALA A 142 -0.58 -22.63 -9.26
N LEU A 143 -1.15 -21.55 -8.70
CA LEU A 143 -0.40 -20.56 -7.92
C LEU A 143 0.07 -21.14 -6.57
N ALA A 144 -0.78 -21.94 -5.90
CA ALA A 144 -0.40 -22.61 -4.67
C ALA A 144 0.75 -23.63 -4.92
N ASP A 145 0.67 -24.41 -6.00
CA ASP A 145 1.73 -25.34 -6.42
C ASP A 145 3.05 -24.62 -6.76
N ALA A 146 2.96 -23.37 -7.23
CA ALA A 146 4.11 -22.50 -7.48
C ALA A 146 4.64 -21.77 -6.22
N GLY A 147 4.13 -22.09 -5.02
CA GLY A 147 4.62 -21.55 -3.75
C GLY A 147 3.94 -20.25 -3.29
N VAL A 148 2.86 -19.82 -3.97
CA VAL A 148 2.07 -18.65 -3.55
C VAL A 148 1.14 -19.05 -2.40
N THR A 149 1.11 -18.26 -1.32
CA THR A 149 0.11 -18.42 -0.26
C THR A 149 -1.24 -17.92 -0.76
N VAL A 150 -2.21 -18.78 -0.98
CA VAL A 150 -3.53 -18.41 -1.50
C VAL A 150 -4.54 -18.26 -0.36
N LEU A 151 -5.04 -17.05 -0.17
CA LEU A 151 -6.10 -16.72 0.79
C LEU A 151 -7.41 -16.49 0.03
N VAL A 152 -8.40 -17.36 0.29
CA VAL A 152 -9.75 -17.20 -0.24
C VAL A 152 -10.58 -16.42 0.77
N CYS A 153 -10.90 -15.17 0.44
CA CYS A 153 -11.58 -14.22 1.31
C CYS A 153 -12.83 -13.70 0.60
N GLY A 154 -13.99 -14.24 0.95
CA GLY A 154 -15.29 -13.91 0.34
C GLY A 154 -15.73 -14.89 -0.75
N GLU A 155 -16.99 -14.76 -1.16
CA GLU A 155 -17.61 -15.66 -2.15
C GLU A 155 -17.45 -15.11 -3.59
N ASP A 156 -18.19 -14.06 -3.94
CA ASP A 156 -18.23 -13.49 -5.30
C ASP A 156 -17.20 -12.37 -5.52
N ASP A 157 -16.80 -11.71 -4.43
CA ASP A 157 -15.78 -10.66 -4.43
C ASP A 157 -14.87 -10.80 -3.19
N VAL A 158 -13.78 -10.04 -3.17
CA VAL A 158 -12.84 -10.07 -2.05
C VAL A 158 -13.41 -9.29 -0.86
N ASP A 159 -13.63 -9.98 0.24
CA ASP A 159 -13.91 -9.36 1.54
C ASP A 159 -12.59 -8.90 2.16
N LEU A 160 -12.35 -7.58 2.14
CA LEU A 160 -11.11 -6.99 2.64
C LEU A 160 -10.98 -7.07 4.17
N ARG A 161 -12.10 -7.12 4.91
CA ARG A 161 -12.06 -7.32 6.36
C ARG A 161 -11.54 -8.71 6.69
N LEU A 162 -12.13 -9.73 6.06
CA LEU A 162 -11.67 -11.11 6.19
C LEU A 162 -10.22 -11.26 5.71
N ALA A 163 -9.84 -10.56 4.62
CA ALA A 163 -8.46 -10.60 4.11
C ALA A 163 -7.45 -10.08 5.14
N LEU A 164 -7.76 -8.96 5.82
CA LEU A 164 -6.92 -8.41 6.88
C LEU A 164 -6.87 -9.33 8.12
N ASP A 165 -7.98 -9.99 8.48
CA ASP A 165 -8.00 -10.98 9.55
C ASP A 165 -7.07 -12.16 9.21
N ARG A 166 -7.13 -12.67 7.98
CA ARG A 166 -6.26 -13.75 7.50
C ARG A 166 -4.78 -13.34 7.43
N LEU A 167 -4.47 -12.11 7.03
CA LEU A 167 -3.11 -11.60 7.09
C LEU A 167 -2.59 -11.52 8.53
N ALA A 168 -3.40 -11.07 9.48
CA ALA A 168 -3.04 -11.02 10.89
C ALA A 168 -2.79 -12.42 11.48
N GLU A 169 -3.57 -13.45 11.10
CA GLU A 169 -3.34 -14.85 11.45
C GLU A 169 -1.98 -15.36 10.95
N LEU A 170 -1.45 -14.82 9.86
CA LEU A 170 -0.10 -15.09 9.35
C LEU A 170 0.99 -14.24 10.03
N GLY A 171 0.63 -13.40 11.00
CA GLY A 171 1.56 -12.49 11.69
C GLY A 171 1.79 -11.16 10.97
N HIS A 172 0.95 -10.82 9.99
CA HIS A 172 1.03 -9.57 9.22
C HIS A 172 -0.05 -8.58 9.71
N GLU A 173 0.21 -7.92 10.83
CA GLU A 173 -0.73 -6.98 11.45
C GLU A 173 -0.62 -5.57 10.86
N GLN A 174 0.60 -5.13 10.49
CA GLN A 174 0.86 -3.80 9.94
C GLN A 174 0.92 -3.87 8.41
N VAL A 175 -0.19 -3.56 7.78
CA VAL A 175 -0.39 -3.68 6.34
C VAL A 175 -0.20 -2.33 5.66
N LEU A 176 0.71 -2.26 4.66
CA LEU A 176 0.89 -1.10 3.79
C LEU A 176 0.18 -1.35 2.46
N CYS A 177 -0.92 -0.67 2.22
CA CYS A 177 -1.61 -0.69 0.93
C CYS A 177 -1.01 0.37 -0.01
N GLU A 178 -0.46 -0.08 -1.13
CA GLU A 178 0.10 0.78 -2.18
C GLU A 178 -0.82 0.89 -3.40
N GLY A 179 -2.07 0.58 -3.21
CA GLY A 179 -3.10 0.79 -4.22
C GLY A 179 -3.36 -0.42 -5.10
N GLY A 180 -3.89 -0.28 -6.36
CA GLY A 180 -4.36 0.99 -6.97
C GLY A 180 -5.65 1.61 -6.43
N PRO A 181 -6.14 2.62 -7.17
CA PRO A 181 -7.34 3.37 -6.79
C PRO A 181 -8.56 2.50 -6.50
N ALA A 182 -8.78 1.44 -7.26
CA ALA A 182 -9.90 0.53 -7.03
C ALA A 182 -9.79 -0.20 -5.68
N LEU A 183 -8.57 -0.59 -5.26
CA LEU A 183 -8.33 -1.22 -3.98
C LEU A 183 -8.51 -0.22 -2.83
N LEU A 184 -8.01 1.01 -2.97
CA LEU A 184 -8.25 2.09 -2.00
C LEU A 184 -9.75 2.35 -1.83
N HIS A 185 -10.48 2.48 -2.94
CA HIS A 185 -11.94 2.69 -2.93
C HIS A 185 -12.65 1.54 -2.19
N ALA A 186 -12.32 0.28 -2.50
CA ALA A 186 -12.91 -0.88 -1.85
C ALA A 186 -12.58 -0.92 -0.34
N ALA A 187 -11.34 -0.58 0.05
CA ALA A 187 -10.92 -0.56 1.45
C ALA A 187 -11.63 0.55 2.26
N LEU A 188 -11.81 1.74 1.67
CA LEU A 188 -12.57 2.83 2.27
C LEU A 188 -14.05 2.47 2.39
N ALA A 189 -14.65 1.88 1.34
CA ALA A 189 -16.05 1.44 1.35
C ALA A 189 -16.30 0.34 2.38
N ALA A 190 -15.32 -0.55 2.61
CA ALA A 190 -15.38 -1.58 3.64
C ALA A 190 -15.12 -1.04 5.06
N GLY A 191 -14.72 0.23 5.21
CA GLY A 191 -14.40 0.85 6.51
C GLY A 191 -13.22 0.19 7.22
N VAL A 192 -12.22 -0.28 6.47
CA VAL A 192 -11.06 -0.99 7.03
C VAL A 192 -9.77 -0.18 7.01
N VAL A 193 -9.78 1.02 6.41
CA VAL A 193 -8.60 1.91 6.37
C VAL A 193 -8.45 2.61 7.71
N ASP A 194 -7.25 2.59 8.27
CA ASP A 194 -6.89 3.30 9.50
C ASP A 194 -6.19 4.62 9.18
N GLU A 195 -5.35 4.63 8.15
CA GLU A 195 -4.48 5.77 7.82
C GLU A 195 -4.33 5.93 6.30
N LEU A 196 -4.33 7.18 5.84
CA LEU A 196 -4.03 7.56 4.48
C LEU A 196 -2.85 8.52 4.48
N ASP A 197 -1.73 8.08 3.90
CA ASP A 197 -0.58 8.91 3.58
C ASP A 197 -0.70 9.33 2.11
N LEU A 198 -0.77 10.64 1.88
CA LEU A 198 -0.93 11.19 0.53
C LEU A 198 0.16 12.21 0.24
N SER A 199 1.01 11.89 -0.73
CA SER A 199 1.92 12.85 -1.34
C SER A 199 1.17 13.67 -2.40
N ILE A 200 1.27 14.99 -2.34
CA ILE A 200 0.65 15.91 -3.30
C ILE A 200 1.77 16.55 -4.12
N ALA A 201 1.92 16.07 -5.35
CA ALA A 201 2.88 16.64 -6.29
C ALA A 201 2.39 18.01 -6.81
N PRO A 202 3.27 19.03 -6.94
CA PRO A 202 2.92 20.36 -7.46
C PRO A 202 2.76 20.32 -8.98
N ALA A 203 1.82 19.51 -9.47
CA ALA A 203 1.57 19.27 -10.88
C ALA A 203 0.07 19.20 -11.17
N LEU A 204 -0.30 19.52 -12.41
CA LEU A 204 -1.62 19.28 -12.99
C LEU A 204 -1.44 18.32 -14.17
N VAL A 205 -2.18 17.22 -14.19
CA VAL A 205 -2.08 16.19 -15.22
C VAL A 205 -3.21 16.29 -16.23
N GLY A 206 -4.42 16.62 -15.79
CA GLY A 206 -5.62 16.75 -16.62
C GLY A 206 -6.27 15.41 -16.96
N ASP A 207 -5.49 14.38 -17.22
CA ASP A 207 -5.91 13.00 -17.51
C ASP A 207 -5.23 12.03 -16.55
N GLY A 208 -5.57 10.73 -16.63
CA GLY A 208 -5.03 9.68 -15.77
C GLY A 208 -6.03 9.13 -14.76
N ALA A 209 -5.63 8.07 -14.08
CA ALA A 209 -6.45 7.46 -13.03
C ALA A 209 -6.61 8.43 -11.85
N ARG A 210 -7.83 8.52 -11.32
CA ARG A 210 -8.13 9.35 -10.14
C ARG A 210 -7.88 8.56 -8.86
N LEU A 211 -7.55 9.27 -7.77
CA LEU A 211 -7.35 8.69 -6.45
C LEU A 211 -8.54 7.83 -6.01
N LEU A 212 -9.74 8.29 -6.28
CA LEU A 212 -10.98 7.53 -6.11
C LEU A 212 -11.70 7.41 -7.46
N PRO A 213 -11.91 6.17 -7.98
CA PRO A 213 -12.54 5.96 -9.28
C PRO A 213 -14.07 6.12 -9.27
N GLY A 214 -14.68 6.27 -8.10
CA GLY A 214 -16.11 6.38 -7.92
C GLY A 214 -16.50 7.01 -6.60
N ALA A 215 -17.81 7.16 -6.36
CA ALA A 215 -18.35 7.65 -5.10
C ALA A 215 -18.18 6.61 -4.00
N LEU A 216 -17.90 7.06 -2.79
CA LEU A 216 -17.96 6.23 -1.59
C LEU A 216 -19.42 6.15 -1.11
N PRO A 217 -19.80 5.07 -0.40
CA PRO A 217 -21.13 4.96 0.20
C PRO A 217 -21.45 6.13 1.15
N ASP A 218 -20.43 6.52 1.94
CA ASP A 218 -20.49 7.64 2.87
C ASP A 218 -19.21 8.49 2.77
N VAL A 219 -19.27 9.72 3.27
CA VAL A 219 -18.11 10.61 3.30
C VAL A 219 -17.11 10.12 4.35
N ALA A 220 -15.95 9.66 3.91
CA ALA A 220 -14.84 9.35 4.81
C ALA A 220 -14.25 10.66 5.36
N ARG A 221 -14.31 10.84 6.69
CA ARG A 221 -13.70 11.98 7.38
C ARG A 221 -12.31 11.61 7.88
N LEU A 222 -11.38 12.55 7.71
CA LEU A 222 -9.97 12.36 7.99
C LEU A 222 -9.47 13.45 8.94
N GLU A 223 -8.61 13.06 9.88
CA GLU A 223 -7.89 13.97 10.78
C GLU A 223 -6.44 14.07 10.35
N LEU A 224 -5.97 15.28 10.04
CA LEU A 224 -4.57 15.53 9.68
C LEU A 224 -3.69 15.36 10.94
N ARG A 225 -2.73 14.43 10.87
CA ARG A 225 -1.77 14.16 11.95
C ARG A 225 -0.39 14.74 11.66
N GLN A 226 -0.01 14.77 10.39
CA GLN A 226 1.29 15.30 9.98
C GLN A 226 1.19 15.96 8.61
N LEU A 227 1.94 17.03 8.45
CA LEU A 227 2.20 17.68 7.15
C LEU A 227 3.70 17.95 7.04
N LEU A 228 4.32 17.41 6.00
CA LEU A 228 5.70 17.67 5.65
C LEU A 228 5.76 18.35 4.28
N GLU A 229 6.86 19.04 4.01
CA GLU A 229 7.13 19.67 2.72
C GLU A 229 8.59 19.45 2.32
N GLU A 230 8.84 19.16 1.05
CA GLU A 230 10.15 19.13 0.42
C GLU A 230 10.02 19.44 -1.08
N ASP A 231 10.72 20.44 -1.56
CA ASP A 231 10.75 20.84 -2.98
C ASP A 231 9.34 21.10 -3.58
N GLY A 232 8.42 21.67 -2.79
CA GLY A 232 7.05 21.98 -3.20
C GLY A 232 6.09 20.80 -3.14
N VAL A 233 6.56 19.59 -2.85
CA VAL A 233 5.71 18.43 -2.61
C VAL A 233 5.22 18.44 -1.17
N LEU A 234 3.91 18.24 -0.97
CA LEU A 234 3.33 18.09 0.35
C LEU A 234 3.14 16.61 0.66
N PHE A 235 3.56 16.20 1.86
CA PHE A 235 3.36 14.83 2.35
C PHE A 235 2.44 14.90 3.55
N THR A 236 1.23 14.39 3.37
CA THR A 236 0.19 14.45 4.38
C THR A 236 -0.02 13.06 4.99
N ARG A 237 -0.25 13.03 6.30
CA ARG A 237 -0.62 11.84 7.03
C ARG A 237 -1.97 12.09 7.70
N TYR A 238 -2.97 11.34 7.28
CA TYR A 238 -4.32 11.40 7.81
C TYR A 238 -4.70 10.09 8.51
N VAL A 239 -5.39 10.19 9.63
CA VAL A 239 -6.04 9.05 10.29
C VAL A 239 -7.54 9.16 10.07
N LEU A 240 -8.22 8.04 9.83
CA LEU A 240 -9.67 8.04 9.69
C LEU A 240 -10.32 8.37 11.05
N ALA A 241 -11.26 9.32 11.02
CA ALA A 241 -11.94 9.78 12.21
C ALA A 241 -12.81 8.66 12.82
N PRO A 242 -12.91 8.58 14.17
CA PRO A 242 -13.81 7.64 14.83
C PRO A 242 -15.24 7.82 14.34
N GLY A 243 -15.94 6.72 14.03
CA GLY A 243 -17.32 6.73 13.52
C GLY A 243 -17.46 6.72 11.99
N THR A 244 -16.34 6.67 11.24
CA THR A 244 -16.31 6.48 9.78
C THR A 244 -16.16 4.99 9.41
N ARG A 245 -16.19 4.09 10.41
CA ARG A 245 -16.05 2.61 10.26
C ARG A 245 -17.37 1.90 10.28
#